data_4b0b28a0e031d8591211e408d1beb002
#
_entry.id   4b0b28a0e031d8591211e408d1beb002
#
_cell.length_a   1.000
_cell.length_b   1.000
_cell.length_c   1.000
_cell.angle_alpha   90.00
_cell.angle_beta   90.00
_cell.angle_gamma   90.00
#
_symmetry.space_group_name_H-M   'P 1'
#
loop_
_entity.id
_entity.type
_entity.pdbx_description
1 polymer ?
#
loop_
_entity_poly.entity_id
_entity_poly.type
_entity_poly.pdbx_seq_one_letter_code
_entity_poly.pdbx_strand_id
1 'polypeptide(L)'
;MVETERLVIRPLKNDDYRNWLSAFENRFPSQYRHDKGIMDMSECTEEWFTHLVKKHQDLALNDLAHVFGIFRKDDGKHVGLVDFSTLARDVFQWGRIGYTIHNQYWQKGYGKEAVKAALQIGFQDLKFHRIEAHINLDNPPSIQLAKSVGMKYECIREGFIYEDGEWTDHLVYYVNAK
;
A
#
# COMPACT_ATOMS: atom_id res chain seq x y z
N MET A 1 4.47 13.15 5.76
CA MET A 1 5.70 12.32 5.84
C MET A 1 5.80 11.80 7.26
N VAL A 2 6.02 10.52 7.42
CA VAL A 2 6.22 9.87 8.71
C VAL A 2 7.54 9.08 8.69
N GLU A 3 8.28 9.14 9.78
CA GLU A 3 9.48 8.35 10.00
C GLU A 3 9.25 7.34 11.12
N THR A 4 9.81 6.15 10.94
CA THR A 4 9.84 5.09 11.95
C THR A 4 11.28 4.83 12.37
N GLU A 5 11.55 3.74 13.07
CA GLU A 5 12.92 3.34 13.41
C GLU A 5 13.78 3.13 12.16
N ARG A 6 13.25 2.40 11.14
CA ARG A 6 14.01 1.97 9.96
C ARG A 6 13.51 2.56 8.64
N LEU A 7 12.33 3.18 8.60
CA LEU A 7 11.65 3.58 7.37
C LEU A 7 11.29 5.06 7.34
N VAL A 8 11.22 5.59 6.12
CA VAL A 8 10.59 6.86 5.78
C VAL A 8 9.40 6.57 4.86
N ILE A 9 8.21 7.07 5.20
CA ILE A 9 6.98 6.91 4.44
C ILE A 9 6.54 8.28 3.97
N ARG A 10 6.55 8.49 2.66
CA ARG A 10 6.25 9.78 2.04
C ARG A 10 5.74 9.62 0.61
N PRO A 11 5.06 10.63 0.04
CA PRO A 11 4.75 10.65 -1.39
C PRO A 11 5.99 10.47 -2.24
N LEU A 12 5.83 9.84 -3.42
CA LEU A 12 6.88 9.75 -4.43
C LEU A 12 7.19 11.13 -5.00
N LYS A 13 8.45 11.33 -5.39
CA LYS A 13 8.96 12.52 -6.08
C LYS A 13 9.60 12.10 -7.39
N ASN A 14 9.74 13.02 -8.33
CA ASN A 14 10.37 12.72 -9.62
C ASN A 14 11.79 12.15 -9.46
N ASP A 15 12.54 12.66 -8.47
CA ASP A 15 13.91 12.21 -8.18
C ASP A 15 13.99 10.75 -7.68
N ASP A 16 12.86 10.14 -7.32
CA ASP A 16 12.83 8.76 -6.87
C ASP A 16 12.89 7.75 -8.03
N TYR A 17 12.79 8.18 -9.29
CA TYR A 17 12.64 7.28 -10.43
C TYR A 17 13.65 6.13 -10.45
N ARG A 18 14.95 6.41 -10.37
CA ARG A 18 15.99 5.36 -10.45
C ARG A 18 15.91 4.38 -9.29
N ASN A 19 15.64 4.88 -8.10
CA ASN A 19 15.49 4.08 -6.89
C ASN A 19 14.22 3.21 -6.95
N TRP A 20 13.10 3.81 -7.39
CA TRP A 20 11.84 3.11 -7.59
C TRP A 20 11.98 2.00 -8.65
N LEU A 21 12.54 2.31 -9.83
CA LEU A 21 12.75 1.36 -10.92
C LEU A 21 13.63 0.19 -10.48
N SER A 22 14.78 0.50 -9.86
CA SER A 22 15.70 -0.51 -9.35
C SER A 22 15.04 -1.48 -8.36
N ALA A 23 14.11 -1.00 -7.54
CA ALA A 23 13.40 -1.86 -6.61
C ALA A 23 12.50 -2.89 -7.32
N PHE A 24 11.88 -2.53 -8.44
CA PHE A 24 11.09 -3.45 -9.27
C PHE A 24 11.98 -4.41 -10.05
N GLU A 25 13.07 -3.95 -10.66
CA GLU A 25 14.00 -4.77 -11.44
C GLU A 25 14.72 -5.83 -10.61
N ASN A 26 14.88 -5.60 -9.30
CA ASN A 26 15.53 -6.53 -8.38
C ASN A 26 14.56 -7.44 -7.61
N ARG A 27 13.31 -7.52 -8.01
CA ARG A 27 12.35 -8.45 -7.41
C ARG A 27 12.72 -9.90 -7.71
N PHE A 28 12.45 -10.77 -6.76
CA PHE A 28 12.56 -12.20 -6.97
C PHE A 28 11.38 -12.74 -7.81
N PRO A 29 11.50 -13.93 -8.41
CA PRO A 29 10.36 -14.61 -9.00
C PRO A 29 9.19 -14.71 -8.03
N SER A 30 7.96 -14.76 -8.56
CA SER A 30 6.75 -14.92 -7.76
C SER A 30 6.85 -16.11 -6.81
N GLN A 31 6.51 -15.90 -5.55
CA GLN A 31 6.57 -16.91 -4.49
C GLN A 31 5.19 -17.49 -4.16
N TYR A 32 4.10 -16.84 -4.58
CA TYR A 32 2.73 -17.33 -4.44
C TYR A 32 1.78 -16.51 -5.32
N ARG A 33 0.50 -16.92 -5.41
CA ARG A 33 -0.51 -16.36 -6.34
C ARG A 33 -0.62 -14.82 -6.32
N HIS A 34 -0.56 -14.20 -5.15
CA HIS A 34 -0.72 -12.75 -5.00
C HIS A 34 0.61 -11.97 -5.04
N ASP A 35 1.71 -12.65 -5.33
CA ASP A 35 3.01 -12.02 -5.58
C ASP A 35 3.25 -11.91 -7.08
N LYS A 36 3.28 -10.69 -7.60
CA LYS A 36 3.55 -10.45 -9.02
C LYS A 36 4.97 -10.82 -9.46
N GLY A 37 5.89 -11.01 -8.49
CA GLY A 37 7.27 -11.38 -8.78
C GLY A 37 7.99 -10.39 -9.70
N ILE A 38 8.78 -10.92 -10.64
CA ILE A 38 9.48 -10.14 -11.65
C ILE A 38 8.45 -9.53 -12.61
N MET A 39 8.61 -8.24 -12.88
CA MET A 39 7.74 -7.48 -13.78
C MET A 39 8.56 -6.91 -14.93
N ASP A 40 7.97 -6.86 -16.13
CA ASP A 40 8.54 -6.12 -17.25
C ASP A 40 8.39 -4.60 -16.98
N MET A 41 9.51 -3.92 -16.80
CA MET A 41 9.58 -2.49 -16.53
C MET A 41 9.99 -1.66 -17.74
N SER A 42 10.08 -2.26 -18.92
CA SER A 42 10.59 -1.62 -20.16
C SER A 42 9.82 -0.35 -20.55
N GLU A 43 8.50 -0.33 -20.33
CA GLU A 43 7.64 0.83 -20.60
C GLU A 43 7.67 1.90 -19.48
N CYS A 44 8.27 1.60 -18.34
CA CYS A 44 8.32 2.48 -17.17
C CYS A 44 9.49 3.46 -17.28
N THR A 45 9.48 4.34 -18.27
CA THR A 45 10.48 5.37 -18.48
C THR A 45 10.42 6.47 -17.40
N GLU A 46 11.43 7.35 -17.35
CA GLU A 46 11.42 8.51 -16.44
C GLU A 46 10.24 9.44 -16.72
N GLU A 47 9.88 9.62 -17.98
CA GLU A 47 8.71 10.40 -18.37
C GLU A 47 7.42 9.74 -17.88
N TRP A 48 7.28 8.43 -18.07
CA TRP A 48 6.15 7.65 -17.54
C TRP A 48 6.05 7.80 -16.01
N PHE A 49 7.18 7.71 -15.30
CA PHE A 49 7.21 7.86 -13.85
C PHE A 49 6.82 9.28 -13.39
N THR A 50 7.25 10.30 -14.12
CA THR A 50 6.83 11.69 -13.86
C THR A 50 5.31 11.84 -13.97
N HIS A 51 4.69 11.22 -14.97
CA HIS A 51 3.22 11.20 -15.10
C HIS A 51 2.57 10.42 -13.95
N LEU A 52 3.16 9.32 -13.50
CA LEU A 52 2.69 8.58 -12.33
C LEU A 52 2.70 9.44 -11.06
N VAL A 53 3.82 10.13 -10.80
CA VAL A 53 3.94 11.06 -9.65
C VAL A 53 2.89 12.15 -9.72
N LYS A 54 2.70 12.77 -10.89
CA LYS A 54 1.67 13.79 -11.12
C LYS A 54 0.27 13.25 -10.85
N LYS A 55 -0.04 12.06 -11.37
CA LYS A 55 -1.32 11.37 -11.11
C LYS A 55 -1.56 11.15 -9.62
N HIS A 56 -0.55 10.71 -8.87
CA HIS A 56 -0.67 10.54 -7.41
C HIS A 56 -0.96 11.87 -6.70
N GLN A 57 -0.31 12.96 -7.13
CA GLN A 57 -0.57 14.29 -6.59
C GLN A 57 -2.00 14.75 -6.86
N ASP A 58 -2.49 14.56 -8.09
CA ASP A 58 -3.85 14.93 -8.47
C ASP A 58 -4.91 14.13 -7.71
N LEU A 59 -4.68 12.82 -7.52
CA LEU A 59 -5.54 11.98 -6.69
C LEU A 59 -5.59 12.47 -5.24
N ALA A 60 -4.44 12.84 -4.68
CA ALA A 60 -4.36 13.35 -3.32
C ALA A 60 -5.02 14.73 -3.15
N LEU A 61 -4.83 15.63 -4.12
CA LEU A 61 -5.47 16.95 -4.13
C LEU A 61 -7.00 16.87 -4.18
N ASN A 62 -7.53 15.85 -4.88
CA ASN A 62 -8.98 15.61 -4.97
C ASN A 62 -9.50 14.67 -3.88
N ASP A 63 -8.66 14.31 -2.91
CA ASP A 63 -8.99 13.38 -1.81
C ASP A 63 -9.58 12.04 -2.29
N LEU A 64 -9.13 11.56 -3.45
CA LEU A 64 -9.56 10.27 -4.02
C LEU A 64 -8.65 9.13 -3.56
N ALA A 65 -7.34 9.35 -3.60
CA ALA A 65 -6.37 8.40 -3.11
C ALA A 65 -5.06 9.09 -2.70
N HIS A 66 -4.37 8.51 -1.74
CA HIS A 66 -3.09 8.99 -1.20
C HIS A 66 -2.07 7.87 -1.26
N VAL A 67 -1.05 8.00 -2.10
CA VAL A 67 -0.02 6.97 -2.33
C VAL A 67 1.30 7.41 -1.72
N PHE A 68 1.90 6.53 -0.93
CA PHE A 68 3.17 6.77 -0.25
C PHE A 68 4.18 5.69 -0.62
N GLY A 69 5.39 6.11 -1.00
CA GLY A 69 6.55 5.23 -1.09
C GLY A 69 7.08 4.92 0.31
N ILE A 70 7.59 3.72 0.46
CA ILE A 70 8.25 3.24 1.68
C ILE A 70 9.74 3.13 1.36
N PHE A 71 10.58 3.84 2.12
CA PHE A 71 12.02 3.90 1.91
C PHE A 71 12.78 3.48 3.17
N ARG A 72 13.89 2.77 3.02
CA ARG A 72 14.78 2.49 4.16
C ARG A 72 15.60 3.71 4.52
N LYS A 73 15.82 3.94 5.81
CA LYS A 73 16.63 5.07 6.29
C LYS A 73 18.12 4.90 6.06
N ASP A 74 18.61 3.68 6.15
CA ASP A 74 20.05 3.37 6.10
C ASP A 74 20.68 3.62 4.73
N ASP A 75 19.96 3.30 3.66
CA ASP A 75 20.47 3.41 2.28
C ASP A 75 19.51 4.09 1.31
N GLY A 76 18.37 4.57 1.80
CA GLY A 76 17.35 5.25 1.01
C GLY A 76 16.59 4.38 0.01
N LYS A 77 16.80 3.06 0.00
CA LYS A 77 16.16 2.17 -0.98
C LYS A 77 14.67 2.12 -0.84
N HIS A 78 13.98 2.19 -1.98
CA HIS A 78 12.54 1.98 -2.07
C HIS A 78 12.21 0.50 -1.82
N VAL A 79 11.36 0.23 -0.83
CA VAL A 79 11.03 -1.14 -0.41
C VAL A 79 9.57 -1.53 -0.64
N GLY A 80 8.72 -0.57 -0.98
CA GLY A 80 7.31 -0.83 -1.23
C GLY A 80 6.46 0.43 -1.27
N LEU A 81 5.16 0.21 -1.28
CA LEU A 81 4.13 1.25 -1.32
C LEU A 81 3.07 0.96 -0.26
N VAL A 82 2.47 2.01 0.24
CA VAL A 82 1.20 1.98 0.97
C VAL A 82 0.30 3.06 0.42
N ASP A 83 -0.97 2.75 0.25
CA ASP A 83 -1.94 3.70 -0.27
C ASP A 83 -3.24 3.71 0.53
N PHE A 84 -3.96 4.82 0.43
CA PHE A 84 -5.32 4.96 0.93
C PHE A 84 -6.23 5.39 -0.22
N SER A 85 -7.38 4.73 -0.35
CA SER A 85 -8.49 5.21 -1.18
C SER A 85 -9.57 5.77 -0.27
N THR A 86 -10.08 6.95 -0.57
CA THR A 86 -11.23 7.53 0.12
C THR A 86 -12.49 6.84 -0.37
N LEU A 87 -13.18 6.13 0.51
CA LEU A 87 -14.43 5.43 0.19
C LEU A 87 -15.65 6.33 0.42
N ALA A 88 -15.69 7.02 1.56
CA ALA A 88 -16.71 8.01 1.86
C ALA A 88 -16.21 9.01 2.90
N ARG A 89 -16.64 10.26 2.78
CA ARG A 89 -16.40 11.33 3.74
C ARG A 89 -17.63 11.59 4.60
N ASP A 90 -17.96 12.82 4.86
CA ASP A 90 -19.09 13.29 5.68
C ASP A 90 -19.15 12.57 7.03
N VAL A 91 -20.22 11.86 7.29
CA VAL A 91 -20.43 11.14 8.57
C VAL A 91 -19.65 9.82 8.66
N PHE A 92 -19.05 9.33 7.58
CA PHE A 92 -18.35 8.05 7.56
C PHE A 92 -16.85 8.18 7.83
N GLN A 93 -16.19 9.18 7.23
CA GLN A 93 -14.73 9.33 7.27
C GLN A 93 -14.02 7.98 7.05
N TRP A 94 -14.35 7.33 5.93
CA TRP A 94 -14.07 5.92 5.65
C TRP A 94 -13.07 5.78 4.51
N GLY A 95 -11.97 5.08 4.77
CA GLY A 95 -10.92 4.80 3.81
C GLY A 95 -10.58 3.33 3.71
N ARG A 96 -9.94 2.95 2.60
CA ARG A 96 -9.35 1.63 2.39
C ARG A 96 -7.84 1.78 2.32
N ILE A 97 -7.11 0.92 3.01
CA ILE A 97 -5.65 0.83 2.91
C ILE A 97 -5.25 -0.32 1.98
N GLY A 98 -4.28 -0.05 1.08
CA GLY A 98 -3.54 -1.02 0.31
C GLY A 98 -2.06 -0.97 0.69
N TYR A 99 -1.34 -2.09 0.56
CA TYR A 99 0.09 -2.14 0.84
C TYR A 99 0.78 -3.23 0.04
N THR A 100 2.00 -2.95 -0.37
CA THR A 100 2.88 -3.90 -1.07
C THR A 100 4.31 -3.67 -0.63
N ILE A 101 4.99 -4.75 -0.24
CA ILE A 101 6.45 -4.77 -0.03
C ILE A 101 7.05 -5.61 -1.15
N HIS A 102 8.11 -5.11 -1.78
CA HIS A 102 8.84 -5.89 -2.78
C HIS A 102 9.38 -7.17 -2.15
N ASN A 103 9.26 -8.31 -2.87
CA ASN A 103 9.49 -9.64 -2.30
C ASN A 103 10.94 -9.90 -1.85
N GLN A 104 11.94 -9.19 -2.40
CA GLN A 104 13.31 -9.23 -1.91
C GLN A 104 13.51 -8.62 -0.51
N TYR A 105 12.49 -7.91 0.00
CA TYR A 105 12.49 -7.30 1.33
C TYR A 105 11.55 -7.98 2.32
N TRP A 106 10.93 -9.10 1.94
CA TRP A 106 10.01 -9.84 2.82
C TRP A 106 10.72 -10.44 4.04
N GLN A 107 9.94 -10.81 5.05
CA GLN A 107 10.38 -11.45 6.30
C GLN A 107 11.38 -10.61 7.13
N LYS A 108 11.48 -9.31 6.84
CA LYS A 108 12.33 -8.34 7.58
C LYS A 108 11.54 -7.41 8.50
N GLY A 109 10.21 -7.61 8.58
CA GLY A 109 9.33 -6.80 9.43
C GLY A 109 8.92 -5.45 8.83
N TYR A 110 9.38 -5.09 7.64
CA TYR A 110 9.09 -3.78 7.02
C TYR A 110 7.60 -3.56 6.78
N GLY A 111 6.85 -4.59 6.35
CA GLY A 111 5.41 -4.47 6.14
C GLY A 111 4.67 -4.06 7.40
N LYS A 112 4.94 -4.74 8.53
CA LYS A 112 4.31 -4.40 9.82
C LYS A 112 4.65 -2.99 10.27
N GLU A 113 5.92 -2.60 10.17
CA GLU A 113 6.39 -1.28 10.57
C GLU A 113 5.75 -0.18 9.71
N ALA A 114 5.75 -0.36 8.37
CA ALA A 114 5.19 0.58 7.43
C ALA A 114 3.67 0.74 7.58
N VAL A 115 2.92 -0.37 7.65
CA VAL A 115 1.45 -0.31 7.76
C VAL A 115 1.03 0.29 9.10
N LYS A 116 1.73 -0.04 10.20
CA LYS A 116 1.46 0.59 11.50
C LYS A 116 1.64 2.11 11.46
N ALA A 117 2.70 2.59 10.82
CA ALA A 117 2.94 4.03 10.65
C ALA A 117 1.95 4.67 9.67
N ALA A 118 1.60 3.97 8.59
CA ALA A 118 0.60 4.44 7.63
C ALA A 118 -0.78 4.61 8.28
N LEU A 119 -1.20 3.72 9.17
CA LEU A 119 -2.46 3.88 9.91
C LEU A 119 -2.48 5.18 10.73
N GLN A 120 -1.34 5.63 11.27
CA GLN A 120 -1.25 6.93 11.94
C GLN A 120 -1.47 8.08 10.95
N ILE A 121 -0.86 8.01 9.74
CA ILE A 121 -1.14 8.97 8.67
C ILE A 121 -2.64 9.00 8.35
N GLY A 122 -3.24 7.83 8.16
CA GLY A 122 -4.67 7.70 7.87
C GLY A 122 -5.57 8.39 8.90
N PHE A 123 -5.29 8.20 10.18
CA PHE A 123 -6.08 8.80 11.25
C PHE A 123 -5.74 10.27 11.51
N GLN A 124 -4.45 10.62 11.57
CA GLN A 124 -4.02 11.95 12.02
C GLN A 124 -4.00 12.98 10.90
N ASP A 125 -3.49 12.60 9.72
CA ASP A 125 -3.33 13.53 8.59
C ASP A 125 -4.54 13.47 7.66
N LEU A 126 -4.98 12.27 7.26
CA LEU A 126 -6.08 12.07 6.33
C LEU A 126 -7.46 12.10 7.01
N LYS A 127 -7.52 12.11 8.35
CA LYS A 127 -8.75 12.24 9.13
C LYS A 127 -9.77 11.12 8.91
N PHE A 128 -9.36 9.94 8.51
CA PHE A 128 -10.28 8.81 8.49
C PHE A 128 -10.67 8.41 9.92
N HIS A 129 -11.94 8.09 10.12
CA HIS A 129 -12.42 7.43 11.33
C HIS A 129 -12.29 5.90 11.23
N ARG A 130 -12.57 5.36 10.04
CA ARG A 130 -12.52 3.93 9.77
C ARG A 130 -11.58 3.65 8.59
N ILE A 131 -10.67 2.70 8.78
CA ILE A 131 -9.79 2.21 7.72
C ILE A 131 -10.01 0.71 7.56
N GLU A 132 -10.31 0.28 6.33
CA GLU A 132 -10.48 -1.12 5.97
C GLU A 132 -9.33 -1.61 5.09
N ALA A 133 -8.98 -2.89 5.25
CA ALA A 133 -8.19 -3.66 4.29
C ALA A 133 -9.09 -4.74 3.69
N HIS A 134 -9.17 -4.78 2.36
CA HIS A 134 -9.92 -5.78 1.61
C HIS A 134 -8.93 -6.81 1.08
N ILE A 135 -9.00 -8.05 1.58
CA ILE A 135 -7.95 -9.05 1.38
C ILE A 135 -8.56 -10.30 0.77
N ASN A 136 -7.97 -10.82 -0.33
CA ASN A 136 -8.36 -12.10 -0.91
C ASN A 136 -8.30 -13.22 0.15
N LEU A 137 -9.25 -14.17 0.09
CA LEU A 137 -9.38 -15.25 1.06
C LEU A 137 -8.12 -16.12 1.13
N ASP A 138 -7.42 -16.26 0.03
CA ASP A 138 -6.23 -17.09 -0.15
C ASP A 138 -4.92 -16.25 -0.12
N ASN A 139 -4.91 -15.14 0.65
CA ASN A 139 -3.73 -14.29 0.84
C ASN A 139 -3.27 -14.26 2.32
N PRO A 140 -2.73 -15.38 2.86
CA PRO A 140 -2.33 -15.46 4.26
C PRO A 140 -1.33 -14.38 4.71
N PRO A 141 -0.30 -14.00 3.93
CA PRO A 141 0.63 -12.96 4.35
C PRO A 141 -0.05 -11.62 4.63
N SER A 142 -0.99 -11.20 3.77
CA SER A 142 -1.74 -9.96 3.95
C SER A 142 -2.69 -10.03 5.14
N ILE A 143 -3.34 -11.18 5.35
CA ILE A 143 -4.21 -11.42 6.51
C ILE A 143 -3.41 -11.31 7.82
N GLN A 144 -2.24 -11.97 7.88
CA GLN A 144 -1.39 -11.91 9.06
C GLN A 144 -0.86 -10.49 9.32
N LEU A 145 -0.52 -9.77 8.26
CA LEU A 145 -0.07 -8.39 8.38
C LEU A 145 -1.17 -7.50 8.95
N ALA A 146 -2.39 -7.56 8.43
CA ALA A 146 -3.54 -6.83 8.96
C ALA A 146 -3.76 -7.11 10.45
N LYS A 147 -3.77 -8.38 10.86
CA LYS A 147 -3.88 -8.79 12.28
C LYS A 147 -2.74 -8.22 13.13
N SER A 148 -1.51 -8.27 12.62
CA SER A 148 -0.31 -7.86 13.36
C SER A 148 -0.25 -6.36 13.68
N VAL A 149 -0.99 -5.53 12.94
CA VAL A 149 -1.11 -4.08 13.17
C VAL A 149 -2.39 -3.69 13.91
N GLY A 150 -3.15 -4.67 14.39
CA GLY A 150 -4.32 -4.45 15.24
C GLY A 150 -5.65 -4.31 14.49
N MET A 151 -5.69 -4.61 13.19
CA MET A 151 -6.96 -4.66 12.46
C MET A 151 -7.77 -5.88 12.88
N LYS A 152 -9.09 -5.72 12.94
CA LYS A 152 -10.06 -6.76 13.35
C LYS A 152 -10.80 -7.28 12.13
N TYR A 153 -11.03 -8.57 12.08
CA TYR A 153 -11.91 -9.18 11.10
C TYR A 153 -13.37 -8.75 11.33
N GLU A 154 -14.08 -8.46 10.27
CA GLU A 154 -15.49 -8.10 10.30
C GLU A 154 -16.36 -9.11 9.53
N CYS A 155 -16.10 -9.30 8.25
CA CYS A 155 -16.94 -10.13 7.38
C CYS A 155 -16.21 -10.57 6.12
N ILE A 156 -16.89 -11.40 5.32
CA ILE A 156 -16.59 -11.65 3.91
C ILE A 156 -17.58 -10.84 3.07
N ARG A 157 -17.08 -10.17 2.03
CA ARG A 157 -17.89 -9.58 0.96
C ARG A 157 -17.76 -10.47 -0.28
N GLU A 158 -18.85 -11.12 -0.64
CA GLU A 158 -18.89 -12.01 -1.79
C GLU A 158 -18.99 -11.22 -3.10
N GLY A 159 -18.29 -11.69 -4.16
CA GLY A 159 -18.28 -11.07 -5.48
C GLY A 159 -17.97 -9.57 -5.46
N PHE A 160 -17.01 -9.15 -4.64
CA PHE A 160 -16.88 -7.76 -4.23
C PHE A 160 -15.95 -6.94 -5.13
N ILE A 161 -14.84 -7.51 -5.56
CA ILE A 161 -13.84 -6.83 -6.41
C ILE A 161 -13.67 -7.62 -7.71
N TYR A 162 -13.71 -6.90 -8.85
CA TYR A 162 -13.43 -7.49 -10.14
C TYR A 162 -11.91 -7.46 -10.39
N GLU A 163 -11.30 -8.64 -10.43
CA GLU A 163 -9.87 -8.80 -10.67
C GLU A 163 -9.60 -10.11 -11.42
N ASP A 164 -8.59 -10.10 -12.26
CA ASP A 164 -8.18 -11.26 -13.07
C ASP A 164 -9.31 -11.90 -13.89
N GLY A 165 -10.30 -11.09 -14.31
CA GLY A 165 -11.41 -11.51 -15.17
C GLY A 165 -12.63 -12.06 -14.43
N GLU A 166 -12.66 -12.02 -13.10
CA GLU A 166 -13.78 -12.52 -12.28
C GLU A 166 -14.09 -11.60 -11.06
N TRP A 167 -15.28 -11.72 -10.52
CA TRP A 167 -15.65 -11.11 -9.26
C TRP A 167 -15.19 -12.00 -8.11
N THR A 168 -14.32 -11.48 -7.26
CA THR A 168 -13.69 -12.24 -6.18
C THR A 168 -14.21 -11.83 -4.80
N ASP A 169 -14.21 -12.80 -3.88
CA ASP A 169 -14.58 -12.59 -2.48
C ASP A 169 -13.40 -12.01 -1.69
N HIS A 170 -13.72 -11.11 -0.76
CA HIS A 170 -12.70 -10.48 0.08
C HIS A 170 -13.07 -10.53 1.56
N LEU A 171 -12.07 -10.83 2.36
CA LEU A 171 -12.12 -10.59 3.81
C LEU A 171 -12.04 -9.09 4.06
N VAL A 172 -12.88 -8.59 4.95
CA VAL A 172 -12.81 -7.21 5.43
C VAL A 172 -12.17 -7.22 6.81
N TYR A 173 -11.01 -6.59 6.90
CA TYR A 173 -10.37 -6.22 8.16
C TYR A 173 -10.50 -4.72 8.35
N TYR A 174 -10.70 -4.26 9.59
CA TYR A 174 -10.89 -2.83 9.87
C TYR A 174 -10.20 -2.40 11.16
N VAL A 175 -9.97 -1.10 11.26
CA VAL A 175 -9.59 -0.41 12.49
C VAL A 175 -10.23 0.97 12.51
N ASN A 176 -10.73 1.39 13.67
CA ASN A 176 -11.29 2.71 13.88
C ASN A 176 -10.30 3.60 14.64
N ALA A 177 -10.36 4.90 14.38
CA ALA A 177 -9.69 5.90 15.20
C ALA A 177 -10.14 5.78 16.67
N LYS A 178 -9.21 6.01 17.60
CA LYS A 178 -9.49 6.01 19.05
C LYS A 178 -9.98 7.38 19.49
#